data_8e10cc72f5dd0bea0c7e6c6469913a3f
#
_entry.id   8e10cc72f5dd0bea0c7e6c6469913a3f
#
_cell.length_a   1.000
_cell.length_b   1.000
_cell.length_c   1.000
_cell.angle_alpha   90.00
_cell.angle_beta   90.00
_cell.angle_gamma   90.00
#
_symmetry.space_group_name_H-M   'P 1'
#
loop_
_entity.id
_entity.type
_entity.pdbx_description
1 polymer ?
#
loop_
_entity_poly.entity_id
_entity_poly.type
_entity_poly.pdbx_seq_one_letter_code
_entity_poly.pdbx_strand_id
1 'polypeptide(L)'
;MATWNDYKKHVRESNPEIGRDIDEVEERAKIVSTMIDQRHNLNLSQRDLAEMCGLLHSSVARIESGKSSPNLTILLKIFDTLGLTPTVQTDPHRRMSSIAK
;
A
#
# COMPACT_ATOMS: atom_id res chain seq x y z
N MET A 1 6.37 15.54 23.85
CA MET A 1 5.05 14.98 23.50
C MET A 1 5.23 13.74 22.65
N ALA A 2 4.53 12.67 22.98
CA ALA A 2 4.65 11.42 22.22
C ALA A 2 3.98 11.58 20.85
N THR A 3 4.64 11.08 19.81
CA THR A 3 4.15 11.10 18.45
C THR A 3 3.76 9.69 18.02
N TRP A 4 3.16 9.58 16.83
CA TRP A 4 2.89 8.28 16.24
C TRP A 4 4.17 7.47 16.05
N ASN A 5 5.26 8.15 15.65
CA ASN A 5 6.56 7.49 15.49
C ASN A 5 7.10 6.96 16.82
N ASP A 6 6.94 7.72 17.89
CA ASP A 6 7.36 7.28 19.24
C ASP A 6 6.55 6.06 19.66
N TYR A 7 5.25 6.07 19.42
CA TYR A 7 4.38 4.94 19.73
C TYR A 7 4.79 3.69 18.95
N LYS A 8 5.05 3.84 17.65
CA LYS A 8 5.48 2.71 16.82
C LYS A 8 6.80 2.12 17.32
N LYS A 9 7.74 2.98 17.68
CA LYS A 9 9.02 2.52 18.20
C LYS A 9 8.83 1.71 19.47
N HIS A 10 7.99 2.20 20.37
CA HIS A 10 7.69 1.51 21.61
C HIS A 10 7.06 0.14 21.35
N VAL A 11 6.10 0.07 20.44
CA VAL A 11 5.43 -1.18 20.09
C VAL A 11 6.42 -2.18 19.49
N ARG A 12 7.31 -1.72 18.60
CA ARG A 12 8.31 -2.59 17.98
C ARG A 12 9.25 -3.18 19.02
N GLU A 13 9.64 -2.38 19.98
CA GLU A 13 10.56 -2.82 21.03
C GLU A 13 9.90 -3.77 22.02
N SER A 14 8.65 -3.51 22.39
CA SER A 14 7.95 -4.31 23.38
C SER A 14 7.21 -5.49 22.76
N ASN A 15 6.83 -5.41 21.50
CA ASN A 15 6.13 -6.50 20.80
C ASN A 15 6.48 -6.46 19.31
N PRO A 16 7.54 -7.19 18.90
CA PRO A 16 7.98 -7.18 17.51
C PRO A 16 6.94 -7.65 16.50
N GLU A 17 6.03 -8.53 16.89
CA GLU A 17 4.98 -9.00 16.01
C GLU A 17 4.03 -7.87 15.62
N ILE A 18 3.56 -7.13 16.61
CA ILE A 18 2.69 -5.98 16.37
C ILE A 18 3.44 -4.90 15.58
N GLY A 19 4.72 -4.73 15.87
CA GLY A 19 5.55 -3.78 15.12
C GLY A 19 5.61 -4.12 13.63
N ARG A 20 5.74 -5.40 13.29
CA ARG A 20 5.72 -5.82 11.88
C ARG A 20 4.38 -5.58 11.23
N ASP A 21 3.28 -5.81 11.95
CA ASP A 21 1.93 -5.56 11.43
C ASP A 21 1.74 -4.07 11.13
N ILE A 22 2.24 -3.19 12.00
CA ILE A 22 2.18 -1.75 11.76
C ILE A 22 2.98 -1.37 10.52
N ASP A 23 4.17 -1.92 10.35
CA ASP A 23 5.03 -1.64 9.20
C ASP A 23 4.35 -2.09 7.90
N GLU A 24 3.70 -3.24 7.91
CA GLU A 24 2.97 -3.75 6.75
C GLU A 24 1.81 -2.83 6.37
N VAL A 25 1.06 -2.36 7.35
CA VAL A 25 -0.05 -1.43 7.13
C VAL A 25 0.47 -0.13 6.53
N GLU A 26 1.60 0.38 7.02
CA GLU A 26 2.18 1.61 6.49
C GLU A 26 2.68 1.45 5.05
N GLU A 27 3.30 0.32 4.72
CA GLU A 27 3.74 0.06 3.36
C GLU A 27 2.56 0.00 2.41
N ARG A 28 1.49 -0.66 2.82
CA ARG A 28 0.26 -0.74 2.04
C ARG A 28 -0.35 0.64 1.83
N ALA A 29 -0.37 1.46 2.87
CA ALA A 29 -0.90 2.81 2.81
C ALA A 29 -0.11 3.69 1.83
N LYS A 30 1.20 3.53 1.76
CA LYS A 30 2.02 4.27 0.80
C LYS A 30 1.67 3.91 -0.63
N ILE A 31 1.49 2.63 -0.90
CA ILE A 31 1.11 2.16 -2.24
C ILE A 31 -0.24 2.73 -2.64
N VAL A 32 -1.22 2.64 -1.74
CA VAL A 32 -2.57 3.14 -2.00
C VAL A 32 -2.57 4.66 -2.18
N SER A 33 -1.81 5.39 -1.37
CA SER A 33 -1.69 6.84 -1.51
C SER A 33 -1.14 7.23 -2.87
N THR A 34 -0.11 6.51 -3.34
CA THR A 34 0.47 6.77 -4.66
C THR A 34 -0.55 6.53 -5.76
N MET A 35 -1.36 5.48 -5.64
CA MET A 35 -2.43 5.20 -6.58
C MET A 35 -3.45 6.34 -6.63
N ILE A 36 -3.89 6.79 -5.46
CA ILE A 36 -4.89 7.85 -5.36
C ILE A 36 -4.36 9.15 -5.95
N ASP A 37 -3.13 9.52 -5.61
CA ASP A 37 -2.50 10.73 -6.12
C ASP A 37 -2.38 10.70 -7.64
N GLN A 38 -1.93 9.57 -8.19
CA GLN A 38 -1.77 9.44 -9.64
C GLN A 38 -3.13 9.47 -10.34
N ARG A 39 -4.13 8.83 -9.75
CA ARG A 39 -5.49 8.89 -10.30
C ARG A 39 -5.99 10.33 -10.40
N HIS A 40 -5.78 11.12 -9.32
CA HIS A 40 -6.15 12.52 -9.31
C HIS A 40 -5.34 13.33 -10.31
N ASN A 41 -4.04 13.06 -10.42
CA ASN A 41 -3.18 13.74 -11.39
C ASN A 41 -3.65 13.54 -12.82
N LEU A 42 -4.24 12.38 -13.10
CA LEU A 42 -4.77 12.07 -14.42
C LEU A 42 -6.22 12.48 -14.59
N ASN A 43 -6.80 13.14 -13.59
CA ASN A 43 -8.20 13.57 -13.58
C ASN A 43 -9.19 12.42 -13.78
N LEU A 44 -8.86 11.27 -13.23
CA LEU A 44 -9.73 10.09 -13.30
C LEU A 44 -10.53 9.95 -12.00
N SER A 45 -11.82 9.64 -12.13
CA SER A 45 -12.62 9.25 -10.98
C SER A 45 -12.33 7.78 -10.63
N GLN A 46 -12.80 7.34 -9.46
CA GLN A 46 -12.73 5.92 -9.12
C GLN A 46 -13.48 5.06 -10.15
N ARG A 47 -14.59 5.58 -10.64
CA ARG A 47 -15.37 4.89 -11.67
C ARG A 47 -14.60 4.79 -12.98
N ASP A 48 -13.96 5.88 -13.40
CA ASP A 48 -13.14 5.88 -14.61
C ASP A 48 -12.04 4.83 -14.53
N LEU A 49 -11.33 4.79 -13.40
CA LEU A 49 -10.27 3.82 -13.19
C LEU A 49 -10.83 2.39 -13.23
N ALA A 50 -11.95 2.17 -12.58
CA ALA A 50 -12.57 0.84 -12.56
C ALA A 50 -12.93 0.39 -13.98
N GLU A 51 -13.52 1.27 -14.77
CA GLU A 51 -13.88 0.95 -16.16
C GLU A 51 -12.65 0.62 -16.99
N MET A 52 -11.59 1.41 -16.86
CA MET A 52 -10.35 1.18 -17.61
C MET A 52 -9.66 -0.13 -17.21
N CYS A 53 -9.82 -0.55 -15.97
CA CYS A 53 -9.22 -1.79 -15.46
C CYS A 53 -10.14 -3.01 -15.62
N GLY A 54 -11.38 -2.81 -16.03
CA GLY A 54 -12.35 -3.91 -16.06
C GLY A 54 -12.74 -4.39 -14.67
N LEU A 55 -12.75 -3.48 -13.69
CA LEU A 55 -13.11 -3.77 -12.31
C LEU A 55 -14.43 -3.11 -11.96
N LEU A 56 -15.04 -3.56 -10.86
CA LEU A 56 -16.21 -2.88 -10.31
C LEU A 56 -15.77 -1.58 -9.62
N HIS A 57 -16.60 -0.55 -9.70
CA HIS A 57 -16.34 0.70 -8.99
C HIS A 57 -16.17 0.46 -7.49
N SER A 58 -17.00 -0.40 -6.91
CA SER A 58 -16.92 -0.74 -5.49
C SER A 58 -15.58 -1.39 -5.14
N SER A 59 -14.98 -2.14 -6.06
CA SER A 59 -13.67 -2.76 -5.83
C SER A 59 -12.58 -1.70 -5.69
N VAL A 60 -12.57 -0.71 -6.57
CA VAL A 60 -11.60 0.38 -6.51
C VAL A 60 -11.79 1.19 -5.22
N ALA A 61 -13.04 1.51 -4.88
CA ALA A 61 -13.34 2.25 -3.66
C ALA A 61 -12.86 1.52 -2.41
N ARG A 62 -13.02 0.21 -2.36
CA ARG A 62 -12.58 -0.60 -1.21
C ARG A 62 -11.07 -0.68 -1.11
N ILE A 63 -10.38 -0.77 -2.24
CA ILE A 63 -8.92 -0.76 -2.25
C ILE A 63 -8.42 0.59 -1.75
N GLU A 64 -8.96 1.68 -2.24
CA GLU A 64 -8.52 3.03 -1.86
C GLU A 64 -8.81 3.36 -0.40
N SER A 65 -9.86 2.78 0.15
CA SER A 65 -10.20 2.99 1.57
C SER A 65 -9.47 2.04 2.52
N GLY A 66 -8.70 1.11 1.99
CA GLY A 66 -7.99 0.13 2.80
C GLY A 66 -8.85 -1.02 3.28
N LYS A 67 -10.08 -1.14 2.81
CA LYS A 67 -11.00 -2.20 3.24
C LYS A 67 -10.75 -3.53 2.58
N SER A 68 -10.02 -3.55 1.47
CA SER A 68 -9.63 -4.79 0.83
C SER A 68 -8.18 -4.71 0.36
N SER A 69 -7.52 -5.86 0.31
CA SER A 69 -6.16 -5.97 -0.24
C SER A 69 -6.28 -6.64 -1.59
N PRO A 70 -5.95 -5.95 -2.68
CA PRO A 70 -5.99 -6.56 -4.00
C PRO A 70 -4.88 -7.60 -4.13
N ASN A 71 -5.10 -8.61 -4.95
CA ASN A 71 -4.01 -9.52 -5.28
C ASN A 71 -3.04 -8.81 -6.24
N LEU A 72 -1.88 -9.40 -6.44
CA LEU A 72 -0.82 -8.79 -7.24
C LEU A 72 -1.25 -8.53 -8.67
N THR A 73 -2.01 -9.44 -9.28
CA THR A 73 -2.48 -9.28 -10.65
C THR A 73 -3.35 -8.03 -10.80
N ILE A 74 -4.28 -7.83 -9.89
CA ILE A 74 -5.16 -6.66 -9.91
C ILE A 74 -4.35 -5.39 -9.68
N LEU A 75 -3.43 -5.43 -8.73
CA LEU A 75 -2.60 -4.28 -8.41
C LEU A 75 -1.76 -3.86 -9.61
N LEU A 76 -1.13 -4.81 -10.30
CA LEU A 76 -0.33 -4.51 -11.49
C LEU A 76 -1.19 -3.96 -12.62
N LYS A 77 -2.41 -4.43 -12.76
CA LYS A 77 -3.34 -3.92 -13.76
C LYS A 77 -3.69 -2.45 -13.49
N ILE A 78 -3.93 -2.11 -12.23
CA ILE A 78 -4.21 -0.74 -11.82
C ILE A 78 -2.98 0.15 -12.09
N PHE A 79 -1.80 -0.31 -11.71
CA PHE A 79 -0.56 0.44 -11.93
C PHE A 79 -0.31 0.69 -13.41
N ASP A 80 -0.49 -0.33 -14.24
CA ASP A 80 -0.33 -0.18 -15.68
C ASP A 80 -1.28 0.87 -16.23
N THR A 81 -2.53 0.83 -15.81
CA THR A 81 -3.55 1.79 -16.25
C THR A 81 -3.18 3.22 -15.83
N LEU A 82 -2.60 3.39 -14.65
CA LEU A 82 -2.22 4.70 -14.13
C LEU A 82 -0.85 5.17 -14.61
N GLY A 83 -0.13 4.35 -15.35
CA GLY A 83 1.22 4.68 -15.80
C GLY A 83 2.25 4.58 -14.68
N LEU A 84 2.00 3.77 -13.67
CA LEU A 84 2.92 3.55 -12.57
C LEU A 84 3.72 2.27 -12.81
N THR A 85 5.02 2.34 -12.52
CA THR A 85 5.89 1.18 -12.64
C THR A 85 6.27 0.72 -11.22
N PRO A 86 5.85 -0.47 -10.81
CA PRO A 86 6.26 -0.98 -9.52
C PRO A 86 7.74 -1.34 -9.54
N THR A 87 8.42 -1.06 -8.44
CA THR A 87 9.82 -1.42 -8.27
C THR A 87 10.00 -2.14 -6.96
N VAL A 88 11.00 -3.00 -6.92
CA VAL A 88 11.39 -3.71 -5.72
C VAL A 88 12.86 -3.41 -5.46
N GLN A 89 13.17 -2.97 -4.26
CA GLN A 89 14.51 -2.56 -3.90
C GLN A 89 14.95 -3.28 -2.64
N THR A 90 16.26 -3.49 -2.55
CA THR A 90 16.86 -3.94 -1.30
C THR A 90 16.89 -2.78 -0.33
N ASP A 91 16.37 -3.00 0.87
CA ASP A 91 16.42 -2.00 1.93
C ASP A 91 17.56 -2.37 2.89
N PRO A 92 18.66 -1.59 2.92
CA PRO A 92 19.78 -1.90 3.78
C PRO A 92 19.46 -1.78 5.28
N HIS A 93 18.35 -1.13 5.61
CA HIS A 93 17.95 -0.96 7.00
C HIS A 93 16.99 -2.05 7.47
N ARG A 94 16.52 -2.91 6.56
CA ARG A 94 15.63 -4.01 6.93
C ARG A 94 16.42 -5.24 7.35
N ARG A 95 15.97 -5.84 8.42
CA ARG A 95 16.61 -7.06 8.92
C ARG A 95 16.20 -8.25 8.07
N MET A 96 17.18 -9.08 7.77
CA MET A 96 16.94 -10.28 6.98
C MET A 96 16.46 -11.48 7.81
N SER A 97 16.39 -11.33 9.12
CA SER A 97 16.02 -12.43 10.02
C SER A 97 14.64 -13.02 9.70
N SER A 98 13.74 -12.20 9.19
CA SER A 98 12.41 -12.67 8.82
C SER A 98 12.42 -13.55 7.58
N ILE A 99 13.50 -13.52 6.82
CA ILE A 99 13.65 -14.26 5.57
C ILE A 99 14.48 -15.51 5.77
N ALA A 100 15.32 -15.52 6.78
CA ALA A 100 16.27 -16.58 7.04
C ALA A 100 15.64 -17.89 7.51
N LYS A 101 14.36 -18.00 7.52
CA LYS A 101 13.63 -19.19 7.96
C LYS A 101 13.46 -20.18 6.85
#